data_3cbe579ea67b9834e30a0afbafc87596
#
_entry.id   3cbe579ea67b9834e30a0afbafc87596
#
_cell.length_a   1.000
_cell.length_b   1.000
_cell.length_c   1.000
_cell.angle_alpha   90.00
_cell.angle_beta   90.00
_cell.angle_gamma   90.00
#
_symmetry.space_group_name_H-M   'P 1'
#
loop_
_entity.id
_entity.type
_entity.pdbx_description
1 polymer ?
#
loop_
_entity_poly.entity_id
_entity_poly.type
_entity_poly.pdbx_seq_one_letter_code
_entity_poly.pdbx_strand_id
1 'polypeptide(L)'
;MKKAIIAMSGGVDSSVAALLTKESGDECIGATMKLYNNEDIGVHREKTCCSLDDVEDARSVAYQMDMPYYVFNFTADFHTEVMDRFVDAYENGCTPNPCIDCNRYLKFDKMFHRMQEIGYDYIVTGHYARVEYDEKRDRYLLKKAVDDTKDQSYVLYMLTQEQLAHVKLPLGGLWKDQVRVIAEKHGFINARKHDSQDICFVPDGDYAKFIEKYTGKKTPEGDFVDKDGNYIGRHKGIIHYTIGQRRGLGIPAASRLYVCEISPKTNTVVLGDNEDLFSSELEADNVNLISVDSLAEPKRVTAKIRYRHKEQPATAWQTPDGILHGKFDEPQRAITKGQAVVMYDGDEVVGGGVINKIYSQS
;
A
#
# COMPACT_ATOMS: atom_id res chain seq x y z
N MET A 1 -12.36 7.97 29.89
CA MET A 1 -11.19 8.50 29.15
C MET A 1 -10.44 7.30 28.61
N LYS A 2 -10.35 7.16 27.30
CA LYS A 2 -9.59 6.09 26.64
C LYS A 2 -8.14 6.54 26.43
N LYS A 3 -7.25 5.57 26.15
CA LYS A 3 -5.83 5.82 25.90
C LYS A 3 -5.49 5.55 24.44
N ALA A 4 -4.88 6.52 23.76
CA ALA A 4 -4.57 6.47 22.33
C ALA A 4 -3.07 6.54 22.05
N ILE A 5 -2.57 5.66 21.19
CA ILE A 5 -1.28 5.81 20.53
C ILE A 5 -1.49 6.44 19.17
N ILE A 6 -0.85 7.57 18.92
CA ILE A 6 -0.97 8.28 17.65
C ILE A 6 0.31 8.04 16.84
N ALA A 7 0.16 7.35 15.70
CA ALA A 7 1.25 7.12 14.77
C ALA A 7 1.59 8.43 14.03
N MET A 8 2.68 9.06 14.42
CA MET A 8 3.13 10.35 13.90
C MET A 8 4.31 10.16 12.96
N SER A 9 4.12 10.50 11.69
CA SER A 9 5.15 10.37 10.63
C SER A 9 5.90 11.67 10.33
N GLY A 10 5.65 12.75 11.10
CA GLY A 10 6.16 14.09 10.79
C GLY A 10 5.43 14.80 9.64
N GLY A 11 4.41 14.19 9.07
CA GLY A 11 3.54 14.79 8.06
C GLY A 11 2.35 15.53 8.66
N VAL A 12 1.75 16.45 7.88
CA VAL A 12 0.59 17.27 8.30
C VAL A 12 -0.60 16.41 8.73
N ASP A 13 -0.86 15.31 8.02
CA ASP A 13 -2.01 14.45 8.29
C ASP A 13 -1.94 13.79 9.67
N SER A 14 -0.81 13.22 10.03
CA SER A 14 -0.63 12.62 11.36
C SER A 14 -0.68 13.65 12.48
N SER A 15 -0.24 14.89 12.21
CA SER A 15 -0.30 15.99 13.18
C SER A 15 -1.73 16.44 13.46
N VAL A 16 -2.56 16.58 12.41
CA VAL A 16 -3.98 16.92 12.57
C VAL A 16 -4.76 15.77 13.20
N ALA A 17 -4.45 14.51 12.84
CA ALA A 17 -5.06 13.35 13.50
C ALA A 17 -4.76 13.33 15.01
N ALA A 18 -3.54 13.71 15.40
CA ALA A 18 -3.14 13.84 16.80
C ALA A 18 -3.96 14.93 17.52
N LEU A 19 -4.08 16.11 16.90
CA LEU A 19 -4.86 17.22 17.45
C LEU A 19 -6.32 16.84 17.71
N LEU A 20 -6.99 16.32 16.67
CA LEU A 20 -8.40 15.93 16.76
C LEU A 20 -8.65 14.87 17.83
N THR A 21 -7.70 13.94 17.99
CA THR A 21 -7.80 12.91 19.03
C THR A 21 -7.61 13.51 20.42
N LYS A 22 -6.65 14.41 20.60
CA LYS A 22 -6.44 15.07 21.90
C LYS A 22 -7.63 15.95 22.28
N GLU A 23 -8.21 16.67 21.32
CA GLU A 23 -9.41 17.51 21.54
C GLU A 23 -10.64 16.66 21.92
N SER A 24 -10.69 15.38 21.61
CA SER A 24 -11.75 14.47 22.07
C SER A 24 -11.66 14.11 23.57
N GLY A 25 -10.61 14.54 24.25
CA GLY A 25 -10.41 14.35 25.69
C GLY A 25 -9.80 13.01 26.09
N ASP A 26 -9.26 12.23 25.14
CA ASP A 26 -8.57 10.97 25.43
C ASP A 26 -7.11 11.22 25.85
N GLU A 27 -6.55 10.31 26.66
CA GLU A 27 -5.13 10.31 27.03
C GLU A 27 -4.31 9.86 25.80
N CYS A 28 -3.41 10.73 25.33
CA CYS A 28 -2.71 10.52 24.08
C CYS A 28 -1.18 10.47 24.27
N ILE A 29 -0.51 9.57 23.54
CA ILE A 29 0.92 9.63 23.29
C ILE A 29 1.18 9.66 21.78
N GLY A 30 2.17 10.44 21.35
CA GLY A 30 2.71 10.41 19.99
C GLY A 30 3.77 9.31 19.86
N ALA A 31 3.74 8.58 18.77
CA ALA A 31 4.75 7.56 18.48
C ALA A 31 5.20 7.62 17.02
N THR A 32 6.49 7.78 16.78
CA THR A 32 7.07 7.60 15.44
C THR A 32 7.70 6.21 15.35
N MET A 33 7.44 5.51 14.27
CA MET A 33 8.10 4.25 13.95
C MET A 33 9.40 4.54 13.21
N LYS A 34 10.53 4.15 13.78
CA LYS A 34 11.80 4.10 13.06
C LYS A 34 11.80 2.82 12.22
N LEU A 35 11.71 2.96 10.89
CA LEU A 35 11.54 1.85 9.94
C LEU A 35 12.87 1.40 9.31
N TYR A 36 13.82 2.30 9.05
CA TYR A 36 15.12 2.02 8.43
C TYR A 36 16.15 3.08 8.82
N ASN A 37 17.42 2.81 8.57
CA ASN A 37 18.47 3.79 8.66
C ASN A 37 18.77 4.35 7.25
N ASN A 38 19.27 5.57 7.16
CA ASN A 38 19.61 6.20 5.87
C ASN A 38 20.62 5.38 5.06
N GLU A 39 21.50 4.64 5.73
CA GLU A 39 22.48 3.75 5.12
C GLU A 39 21.83 2.60 4.36
N ASP A 40 20.73 2.04 4.90
CA ASP A 40 20.00 0.91 4.32
C ASP A 40 19.45 1.25 2.93
N ILE A 41 19.04 2.51 2.74
CA ILE A 41 18.45 2.99 1.48
C ILE A 41 19.45 3.78 0.62
N GLY A 42 20.70 3.93 1.07
CA GLY A 42 21.78 4.57 0.31
C GLY A 42 21.69 6.08 0.18
N VAL A 43 20.96 6.73 1.04
CA VAL A 43 20.81 8.18 1.06
C VAL A 43 21.76 8.74 2.12
N HIS A 44 22.75 9.53 1.69
CA HIS A 44 23.66 10.23 2.60
C HIS A 44 23.10 11.58 3.09
N ARG A 45 21.83 11.92 2.82
CA ARG A 45 21.18 13.19 3.18
C ARG A 45 19.70 13.04 3.56
N GLU A 46 19.28 13.89 4.39
CA GLU A 46 18.14 14.21 5.25
C GLU A 46 16.74 14.31 4.59
N LYS A 47 16.37 13.53 3.57
CA LYS A 47 15.07 13.69 2.89
C LYS A 47 14.33 12.35 2.67
N THR A 48 14.01 11.66 3.75
CA THR A 48 13.15 10.46 3.69
C THR A 48 12.06 10.54 4.74
N CYS A 49 10.90 9.89 4.55
CA CYS A 49 9.73 9.93 5.45
C CYS A 49 9.99 9.44 6.89
N CYS A 50 11.21 9.02 7.22
CA CYS A 50 11.67 8.66 8.56
C CYS A 50 13.01 9.34 8.85
N SER A 51 13.27 10.51 8.23
CA SER A 51 14.45 11.32 8.48
C SER A 51 14.44 11.84 9.91
N LEU A 52 15.60 12.25 10.41
CA LEU A 52 15.68 12.95 11.70
C LEU A 52 14.75 14.17 11.71
N ASP A 53 14.62 14.88 10.58
CA ASP A 53 13.73 16.03 10.45
C ASP A 53 12.25 15.64 10.64
N ASP A 54 11.80 14.48 10.10
CA ASP A 54 10.43 14.02 10.30
C ASP A 54 10.14 13.64 11.75
N VAL A 55 11.12 13.02 12.41
CA VAL A 55 11.05 12.71 13.85
C VAL A 55 10.99 14.00 14.68
N GLU A 56 11.79 15.02 14.32
CA GLU A 56 11.80 16.34 15.00
C GLU A 56 10.51 17.11 14.74
N ASP A 57 9.96 17.07 13.50
CA ASP A 57 8.67 17.67 13.18
C ASP A 57 7.55 17.03 14.03
N ALA A 58 7.50 15.68 14.08
CA ALA A 58 6.52 14.95 14.88
C ALA A 58 6.65 15.27 16.38
N ARG A 59 7.89 15.31 16.87
CA ARG A 59 8.19 15.65 18.28
C ARG A 59 7.77 17.07 18.61
N SER A 60 8.07 18.03 17.72
CA SER A 60 7.71 19.44 17.90
C SER A 60 6.19 19.62 17.99
N VAL A 61 5.44 18.95 17.10
CA VAL A 61 3.98 19.00 17.14
C VAL A 61 3.42 18.33 18.40
N ALA A 62 3.98 17.19 18.84
CA ALA A 62 3.56 16.53 20.07
C ALA A 62 3.80 17.43 21.30
N TYR A 63 4.96 18.09 21.38
CA TYR A 63 5.29 19.01 22.48
C TYR A 63 4.40 20.25 22.47
N GLN A 64 4.08 20.79 21.28
CA GLN A 64 3.16 21.92 21.19
C GLN A 64 1.77 21.60 21.75
N MET A 65 1.37 20.33 21.71
CA MET A 65 0.12 19.82 22.25
C MET A 65 0.25 19.30 23.70
N ASP A 66 1.40 19.48 24.36
CA ASP A 66 1.68 18.90 25.68
C ASP A 66 1.38 17.39 25.72
N MET A 67 1.89 16.66 24.75
CA MET A 67 1.69 15.22 24.59
C MET A 67 3.02 14.48 24.67
N PRO A 68 3.14 13.42 25.51
CA PRO A 68 4.33 12.56 25.54
C PRO A 68 4.61 11.95 24.16
N TYR A 69 5.90 11.88 23.80
CA TYR A 69 6.31 11.42 22.47
C TYR A 69 7.42 10.37 22.59
N TYR A 70 7.29 9.30 21.78
CA TYR A 70 8.20 8.16 21.76
C TYR A 70 8.60 7.80 20.34
N VAL A 71 9.76 7.14 20.20
CA VAL A 71 10.21 6.53 18.95
C VAL A 71 10.29 5.02 19.15
N PHE A 72 9.50 4.26 18.40
CA PHE A 72 9.54 2.80 18.40
C PHE A 72 10.45 2.30 17.29
N ASN A 73 11.40 1.45 17.64
CA ASN A 73 12.33 0.89 16.65
C ASN A 73 11.75 -0.38 16.05
N PHE A 74 11.33 -0.31 14.81
CA PHE A 74 10.85 -1.44 14.00
C PHE A 74 11.75 -1.70 12.78
N THR A 75 13.02 -1.30 12.83
CA THR A 75 13.94 -1.43 11.70
C THR A 75 14.09 -2.89 11.24
N ALA A 76 14.32 -3.83 12.18
CA ALA A 76 14.45 -5.25 11.83
C ALA A 76 13.17 -5.82 11.20
N ASP A 77 12.00 -5.49 11.78
CA ASP A 77 10.71 -5.93 11.25
C ASP A 77 10.45 -5.33 9.87
N PHE A 78 10.83 -4.07 9.64
CA PHE A 78 10.65 -3.42 8.33
C PHE A 78 11.53 -4.06 7.26
N HIS A 79 12.76 -4.43 7.57
CA HIS A 79 13.61 -5.19 6.66
C HIS A 79 12.92 -6.49 6.26
N THR A 80 12.54 -7.32 7.22
CA THR A 80 11.97 -8.65 6.95
C THR A 80 10.60 -8.58 6.28
N GLU A 81 9.70 -7.77 6.81
CA GLU A 81 8.29 -7.79 6.40
C GLU A 81 7.96 -6.87 5.22
N VAL A 82 8.86 -5.93 4.89
CA VAL A 82 8.59 -4.98 3.80
C VAL A 82 9.68 -5.04 2.74
N MET A 83 10.96 -4.85 3.12
CA MET A 83 12.03 -4.73 2.12
C MET A 83 12.38 -6.08 1.49
N ASP A 84 12.54 -7.15 2.29
CA ASP A 84 12.82 -8.50 1.78
C ASP A 84 11.66 -8.99 0.89
N ARG A 85 10.40 -8.81 1.33
CA ARG A 85 9.22 -9.17 0.52
C ARG A 85 9.15 -8.39 -0.79
N PHE A 86 9.52 -7.12 -0.76
CA PHE A 86 9.58 -6.29 -1.96
C PHE A 86 10.62 -6.83 -2.95
N VAL A 87 11.81 -7.18 -2.47
CA VAL A 87 12.89 -7.77 -3.27
C VAL A 87 12.47 -9.12 -3.84
N ASP A 88 11.99 -10.03 -2.98
CA ASP A 88 11.53 -11.36 -3.38
C ASP A 88 10.43 -11.29 -4.45
N ALA A 89 9.49 -10.37 -4.32
CA ALA A 89 8.43 -10.21 -5.31
C ALA A 89 8.99 -9.80 -6.69
N TYR A 90 9.90 -8.83 -6.74
CA TYR A 90 10.53 -8.42 -8.01
C TYR A 90 11.41 -9.52 -8.62
N GLU A 91 12.18 -10.24 -7.81
CA GLU A 91 12.97 -11.39 -8.28
C GLU A 91 12.09 -12.52 -8.82
N ASN A 92 10.85 -12.63 -8.34
CA ASN A 92 9.83 -13.56 -8.83
C ASN A 92 8.91 -12.97 -9.92
N GLY A 93 9.29 -11.84 -10.55
CA GLY A 93 8.55 -11.24 -11.66
C GLY A 93 7.21 -10.61 -11.28
N CYS A 94 6.98 -10.40 -9.98
CA CYS A 94 5.81 -9.74 -9.43
C CYS A 94 6.07 -8.25 -9.18
N THR A 95 5.02 -7.45 -9.08
CA THR A 95 5.12 -6.03 -8.74
C THR A 95 4.32 -5.77 -7.45
N PRO A 96 4.96 -5.77 -6.27
CA PRO A 96 4.25 -5.62 -4.99
C PRO A 96 3.82 -4.18 -4.72
N ASN A 97 2.95 -4.01 -3.73
CA ASN A 97 2.69 -2.72 -3.10
C ASN A 97 3.17 -2.73 -1.64
N PRO A 98 4.40 -2.28 -1.36
CA PRO A 98 4.99 -2.38 -0.02
C PRO A 98 4.29 -1.53 1.03
N CYS A 99 3.45 -0.56 0.63
CA CYS A 99 2.63 0.20 1.59
C CYS A 99 1.56 -0.69 2.24
N ILE A 100 1.05 -1.70 1.53
CA ILE A 100 0.12 -2.69 2.09
C ILE A 100 0.84 -3.51 3.16
N ASP A 101 2.04 -4.03 2.87
CA ASP A 101 2.83 -4.80 3.83
C ASP A 101 3.22 -3.95 5.05
N CYS A 102 3.65 -2.71 4.84
CA CYS A 102 3.95 -1.78 5.93
C CYS A 102 2.72 -1.52 6.83
N ASN A 103 1.54 -1.32 6.25
CA ASN A 103 0.32 -1.18 7.02
C ASN A 103 -0.02 -2.47 7.77
N ARG A 104 0.02 -3.64 7.08
CA ARG A 104 -0.32 -4.94 7.64
C ARG A 104 0.58 -5.31 8.83
N TYR A 105 1.89 -5.37 8.59
CA TYR A 105 2.83 -5.99 9.53
C TYR A 105 3.40 -5.02 10.57
N LEU A 106 3.50 -3.72 10.25
CA LEU A 106 4.10 -2.76 11.18
C LEU A 106 3.08 -1.85 11.83
N LYS A 107 2.33 -1.08 11.02
CA LYS A 107 1.45 -0.05 11.60
C LYS A 107 0.26 -0.63 12.36
N PHE A 108 -0.28 -1.77 11.87
CA PHE A 108 -1.49 -2.35 12.46
C PHE A 108 -1.28 -3.74 13.07
N ASP A 109 -0.05 -4.29 13.04
CA ASP A 109 0.30 -5.49 13.76
C ASP A 109 1.30 -5.18 14.89
N LYS A 110 2.55 -4.82 14.55
CA LYS A 110 3.57 -4.54 15.58
C LYS A 110 3.19 -3.38 16.51
N MET A 111 2.62 -2.30 15.97
CA MET A 111 2.15 -1.19 16.80
C MET A 111 0.91 -1.59 17.61
N PHE A 112 0.04 -2.47 17.10
CA PHE A 112 -1.09 -3.02 17.84
C PHE A 112 -0.64 -3.84 19.04
N HIS A 113 0.32 -4.74 18.86
CA HIS A 113 0.93 -5.47 19.98
C HIS A 113 1.60 -4.54 20.98
N ARG A 114 2.34 -3.54 20.52
CA ARG A 114 2.94 -2.53 21.42
C ARG A 114 1.88 -1.76 22.19
N MET A 115 0.77 -1.40 21.55
CA MET A 115 -0.38 -0.76 22.19
C MET A 115 -0.91 -1.61 23.36
N GLN A 116 -1.14 -2.91 23.12
CA GLN A 116 -1.60 -3.85 24.15
C GLN A 116 -0.60 -3.98 25.30
N GLU A 117 0.70 -4.13 25.00
CA GLU A 117 1.76 -4.27 26.00
C GLU A 117 1.84 -3.10 26.98
N ILE A 118 1.62 -1.87 26.51
CA ILE A 118 1.68 -0.67 27.34
C ILE A 118 0.32 -0.23 27.89
N GLY A 119 -0.74 -1.02 27.65
CA GLY A 119 -2.07 -0.81 28.21
C GLY A 119 -2.83 0.38 27.59
N TYR A 120 -2.70 0.58 26.29
CA TYR A 120 -3.47 1.56 25.52
C TYR A 120 -4.64 0.88 24.79
N ASP A 121 -5.70 1.66 24.49
CA ASP A 121 -6.96 1.13 24.01
C ASP A 121 -7.07 1.11 22.47
N TYR A 122 -6.42 2.07 21.78
CA TYR A 122 -6.53 2.15 20.32
C TYR A 122 -5.38 2.94 19.69
N ILE A 123 -5.21 2.70 18.38
CA ILE A 123 -4.23 3.37 17.52
C ILE A 123 -4.95 4.43 16.68
N VAL A 124 -4.29 5.56 16.49
CA VAL A 124 -4.71 6.63 15.59
C VAL A 124 -3.67 6.82 14.49
N THR A 125 -4.12 6.97 13.27
CA THR A 125 -3.24 7.32 12.14
C THR A 125 -3.86 8.42 11.28
N GLY A 126 -3.03 9.10 10.50
CA GLY A 126 -3.46 10.11 9.53
C GLY A 126 -3.98 9.54 8.20
N HIS A 127 -4.44 8.29 8.15
CA HIS A 127 -5.01 7.75 6.93
C HIS A 127 -6.39 8.32 6.63
N TYR A 128 -6.65 8.52 5.33
CA TYR A 128 -7.94 8.91 4.79
C TYR A 128 -8.76 7.66 4.48
N ALA A 129 -9.50 7.19 5.46
CA ALA A 129 -10.53 6.15 5.38
C ALA A 129 -11.43 6.28 6.62
N ARG A 130 -12.56 5.59 6.64
CA ARG A 130 -13.48 5.59 7.78
C ARG A 130 -13.63 4.19 8.34
N VAL A 131 -13.71 4.09 9.66
CA VAL A 131 -14.03 2.84 10.37
C VAL A 131 -15.32 3.08 11.13
N GLU A 132 -16.31 2.25 10.88
CA GLU A 132 -17.64 2.33 11.50
C GLU A 132 -18.06 0.95 11.99
N TYR A 133 -18.73 0.87 13.17
CA TYR A 133 -19.30 -0.37 13.65
C TYR A 133 -20.76 -0.48 13.18
N ASP A 134 -21.07 -1.58 12.51
CA ASP A 134 -22.44 -1.90 12.07
C ASP A 134 -23.08 -2.86 13.08
N GLU A 135 -23.99 -2.34 13.91
CA GLU A 135 -24.70 -3.11 14.94
C GLU A 135 -25.55 -4.27 14.38
N LYS A 136 -26.04 -4.14 13.14
CA LYS A 136 -26.88 -5.18 12.52
C LYS A 136 -26.07 -6.38 12.03
N ARG A 137 -24.86 -6.10 11.56
CA ARG A 137 -23.92 -7.12 11.07
C ARG A 137 -22.95 -7.60 12.14
N ASP A 138 -22.97 -6.94 13.33
CA ASP A 138 -22.05 -7.18 14.46
C ASP A 138 -20.60 -7.18 14.01
N ARG A 139 -20.19 -6.14 13.22
CA ARG A 139 -18.85 -6.04 12.70
C ARG A 139 -18.39 -4.62 12.38
N TYR A 140 -17.10 -4.43 12.35
CA TYR A 140 -16.49 -3.18 11.90
C TYR A 140 -16.41 -3.15 10.37
N LEU A 141 -16.75 -2.01 9.80
CA LEU A 141 -16.65 -1.72 8.37
C LEU A 141 -15.51 -0.74 8.12
N LEU A 142 -14.69 -1.06 7.11
CA LEU A 142 -13.77 -0.09 6.53
C LEU A 142 -14.45 0.56 5.34
N LYS A 143 -14.50 1.90 5.32
CA LYS A 143 -15.14 2.68 4.27
C LYS A 143 -14.18 3.66 3.63
N LYS A 144 -14.46 4.03 2.39
CA LYS A 144 -13.74 5.08 1.69
C LYS A 144 -13.76 6.39 2.46
N ALA A 145 -12.75 7.23 2.25
CA ALA A 145 -12.77 8.61 2.73
C ALA A 145 -13.85 9.45 2.02
N VAL A 146 -14.21 10.57 2.63
CA VAL A 146 -15.08 11.58 1.99
C VAL A 146 -14.34 12.28 0.85
N ASP A 147 -13.04 12.53 1.01
CA ASP A 147 -12.15 13.01 -0.06
C ASP A 147 -11.68 11.82 -0.90
N ASP A 148 -12.33 11.59 -2.04
CA ASP A 148 -12.03 10.50 -2.98
C ASP A 148 -10.63 10.62 -3.61
N THR A 149 -10.10 11.85 -3.69
CA THR A 149 -8.76 12.11 -4.21
C THR A 149 -7.64 11.67 -3.27
N LYS A 150 -7.97 11.46 -1.99
CA LYS A 150 -7.05 11.05 -0.92
C LYS A 150 -7.39 9.69 -0.32
N ASP A 151 -8.45 9.03 -0.79
CA ASP A 151 -8.88 7.76 -0.25
C ASP A 151 -7.75 6.72 -0.19
N GLN A 152 -7.53 6.17 1.01
CA GLN A 152 -6.50 5.18 1.31
C GLN A 152 -7.09 3.83 1.75
N SER A 153 -8.39 3.63 1.59
CA SER A 153 -9.05 2.37 1.92
C SER A 153 -8.43 1.16 1.21
N TYR A 154 -7.90 1.37 0.00
CA TYR A 154 -7.19 0.35 -0.78
C TYR A 154 -5.98 -0.24 -0.03
N VAL A 155 -5.15 0.56 0.62
CA VAL A 155 -3.96 0.08 1.34
C VAL A 155 -4.27 -0.37 2.77
N LEU A 156 -5.53 -0.32 3.18
CA LEU A 156 -6.02 -0.73 4.50
C LEU A 156 -6.91 -1.98 4.45
N TYR A 157 -7.16 -2.56 3.28
CA TYR A 157 -8.04 -3.73 3.13
C TYR A 157 -7.57 -4.94 3.94
N MET A 158 -6.31 -4.95 4.39
CA MET A 158 -5.71 -6.03 5.16
C MET A 158 -6.10 -6.03 6.64
N LEU A 159 -6.76 -4.98 7.14
CA LEU A 159 -7.12 -4.88 8.54
C LEU A 159 -8.13 -5.94 8.94
N THR A 160 -7.83 -6.67 10.02
CA THR A 160 -8.73 -7.65 10.62
C THR A 160 -9.83 -6.96 11.43
N GLN A 161 -10.90 -7.68 11.76
CA GLN A 161 -11.96 -7.17 12.62
C GLN A 161 -11.43 -6.72 13.99
N GLU A 162 -10.50 -7.47 14.58
CA GLU A 162 -9.85 -7.11 15.82
C GLU A 162 -9.07 -5.78 15.70
N GLN A 163 -8.30 -5.62 14.63
CA GLN A 163 -7.56 -4.38 14.38
C GLN A 163 -8.50 -3.21 14.14
N LEU A 164 -9.56 -3.38 13.35
CA LEU A 164 -10.56 -2.34 13.08
C LEU A 164 -11.25 -1.87 14.36
N ALA A 165 -11.50 -2.77 15.33
CA ALA A 165 -12.06 -2.42 16.63
C ALA A 165 -11.17 -1.46 17.45
N HIS A 166 -9.87 -1.45 17.17
CA HIS A 166 -8.88 -0.68 17.91
C HIS A 166 -8.16 0.38 17.06
N VAL A 167 -8.76 0.79 15.94
CA VAL A 167 -8.21 1.81 15.05
C VAL A 167 -9.19 2.96 14.89
N LYS A 168 -8.68 4.20 14.99
CA LYS A 168 -9.43 5.40 14.63
C LYS A 168 -8.69 6.17 13.55
N LEU A 169 -9.43 6.63 12.55
CA LEU A 169 -8.95 7.38 11.37
C LEU A 169 -9.67 8.74 11.31
N PRO A 170 -9.26 9.74 12.12
CA PRO A 170 -10.00 10.99 12.28
C PRO A 170 -10.13 11.79 10.98
N LEU A 171 -9.24 11.59 10.01
CA LEU A 171 -9.23 12.34 8.76
C LEU A 171 -10.18 11.79 7.70
N GLY A 172 -10.75 10.61 7.89
CA GLY A 172 -11.61 9.98 6.89
C GLY A 172 -12.88 10.75 6.54
N GLY A 173 -13.35 11.62 7.45
CA GLY A 173 -14.48 12.51 7.25
C GLY A 173 -14.12 13.93 6.77
N LEU A 174 -12.85 14.20 6.48
CA LEU A 174 -12.34 15.52 6.13
C LEU A 174 -11.77 15.56 4.71
N TRP A 175 -11.91 16.72 4.05
CA TRP A 175 -11.18 17.03 2.82
C TRP A 175 -9.75 17.45 3.15
N LYS A 176 -8.79 17.15 2.27
CA LYS A 176 -7.37 17.50 2.46
C LYS A 176 -7.15 18.99 2.74
N ASP A 177 -7.89 19.84 2.07
CA ASP A 177 -7.78 21.29 2.27
C ASP A 177 -8.23 21.70 3.68
N GLN A 178 -9.27 21.06 4.23
CA GLN A 178 -9.68 21.29 5.62
C GLN A 178 -8.58 20.89 6.61
N VAL A 179 -7.91 19.74 6.37
CA VAL A 179 -6.78 19.29 7.19
C VAL A 179 -5.65 20.31 7.16
N ARG A 180 -5.31 20.89 6.00
CA ARG A 180 -4.30 21.95 5.90
C ARG A 180 -4.69 23.22 6.64
N VAL A 181 -5.94 23.66 6.52
CA VAL A 181 -6.47 24.83 7.26
C VAL A 181 -6.39 24.61 8.76
N ILE A 182 -6.73 23.42 9.26
CA ILE A 182 -6.60 23.07 10.68
C ILE A 182 -5.15 23.17 11.13
N ALA A 183 -4.20 22.58 10.37
CA ALA A 183 -2.80 22.61 10.69
C ALA A 183 -2.21 24.04 10.71
N GLU A 184 -2.58 24.88 9.73
CA GLU A 184 -2.15 26.27 9.66
C GLU A 184 -2.71 27.11 10.82
N LYS A 185 -3.99 26.92 11.16
CA LYS A 185 -4.65 27.59 12.30
C LYS A 185 -3.95 27.29 13.61
N HIS A 186 -3.47 26.07 13.78
CA HIS A 186 -2.75 25.66 15.00
C HIS A 186 -1.24 25.92 14.94
N GLY A 187 -0.72 26.50 13.83
CA GLY A 187 0.67 26.89 13.70
C GLY A 187 1.64 25.70 13.65
N PHE A 188 1.22 24.55 13.12
CA PHE A 188 2.10 23.40 13.00
C PHE A 188 3.23 23.66 11.98
N ILE A 189 4.45 23.34 12.37
CA ILE A 189 5.65 23.57 11.55
C ILE A 189 5.57 22.87 10.18
N ASN A 190 4.89 21.73 10.13
CA ASN A 190 4.72 20.90 8.93
C ASN A 190 3.42 21.16 8.15
N ALA A 191 2.64 22.22 8.47
CA ALA A 191 1.35 22.52 7.84
C ALA A 191 1.45 22.62 6.29
N ARG A 192 2.57 23.11 5.75
CA ARG A 192 2.82 23.28 4.31
C ARG A 192 3.69 22.18 3.70
N LYS A 193 4.03 21.14 4.48
CA LYS A 193 4.84 20.03 3.98
C LYS A 193 4.10 19.29 2.87
N HIS A 194 4.82 18.93 1.81
CA HIS A 194 4.26 18.13 0.72
C HIS A 194 3.98 16.70 1.18
N ASP A 195 2.93 16.11 0.61
CA ASP A 195 2.61 14.71 0.86
C ASP A 195 3.71 13.82 0.26
N SER A 196 4.06 12.73 0.93
CA SER A 196 4.93 11.70 0.37
C SER A 196 4.23 11.02 -0.82
N GLN A 197 4.91 11.00 -1.97
CA GLN A 197 4.30 10.55 -3.23
C GLN A 197 4.78 9.19 -3.71
N ASP A 198 5.86 8.66 -3.13
CA ASP A 198 6.52 7.44 -3.61
C ASP A 198 6.82 6.46 -2.45
N ILE A 199 7.37 5.30 -2.79
CA ILE A 199 7.81 4.29 -1.83
C ILE A 199 8.92 4.90 -0.95
N CYS A 200 8.68 4.97 0.35
CA CYS A 200 9.52 5.73 1.29
C CYS A 200 10.99 5.29 1.33
N PHE A 201 11.27 4.03 1.06
CA PHE A 201 12.64 3.49 1.04
C PHE A 201 13.27 3.43 -0.37
N VAL A 202 12.57 3.91 -1.41
CA VAL A 202 13.08 4.07 -2.78
C VAL A 202 12.82 5.50 -3.27
N PRO A 203 13.49 6.49 -2.68
CA PRO A 203 13.17 7.90 -2.87
C PRO A 203 13.47 8.44 -4.29
N ASP A 204 14.33 7.76 -5.06
CA ASP A 204 14.64 8.10 -6.46
C ASP A 204 13.73 7.38 -7.48
N GLY A 205 12.83 6.50 -7.00
CA GLY A 205 11.94 5.71 -7.85
C GLY A 205 12.63 4.63 -8.68
N ASP A 206 13.93 4.39 -8.50
CA ASP A 206 14.70 3.37 -9.20
C ASP A 206 14.73 2.06 -8.37
N TYR A 207 13.66 1.27 -8.51
CA TYR A 207 13.47 0.03 -7.77
C TYR A 207 14.57 -1.00 -8.06
N ALA A 208 15.02 -1.10 -9.31
CA ALA A 208 16.05 -2.05 -9.70
C ALA A 208 17.40 -1.71 -9.04
N LYS A 209 17.78 -0.45 -9.06
CA LYS A 209 18.98 0.04 -8.37
C LYS A 209 18.94 -0.20 -6.88
N PHE A 210 17.76 0.03 -6.26
CA PHE A 210 17.56 -0.29 -4.85
C PHE A 210 17.77 -1.78 -4.59
N ILE A 211 17.12 -2.67 -5.36
CA ILE A 211 17.21 -4.13 -5.22
C ILE A 211 18.64 -4.61 -5.37
N GLU A 212 19.35 -4.17 -6.41
CA GLU A 212 20.76 -4.56 -6.64
C GLU A 212 21.67 -4.10 -5.49
N LYS A 213 21.44 -2.90 -4.96
CA LYS A 213 22.18 -2.39 -3.81
C LYS A 213 21.87 -3.17 -2.54
N TYR A 214 20.60 -3.43 -2.27
CA TYR A 214 20.12 -4.11 -1.08
C TYR A 214 20.62 -5.56 -1.02
N THR A 215 20.56 -6.28 -2.15
CA THR A 215 21.01 -7.67 -2.24
C THR A 215 22.53 -7.81 -2.43
N GLY A 216 23.22 -6.74 -2.83
CA GLY A 216 24.63 -6.79 -3.24
C GLY A 216 24.87 -7.56 -4.55
N LYS A 217 23.83 -7.91 -5.31
CA LYS A 217 23.88 -8.71 -6.53
C LYS A 217 23.38 -7.91 -7.72
N LYS A 218 24.04 -8.06 -8.86
CA LYS A 218 23.51 -7.60 -10.15
C LYS A 218 22.54 -8.62 -10.69
N THR A 219 21.41 -8.16 -11.18
CA THR A 219 20.43 -9.02 -11.83
C THR A 219 20.95 -9.47 -13.19
N PRO A 220 20.88 -10.77 -13.53
CA PRO A 220 21.37 -11.27 -14.80
C PRO A 220 20.59 -10.70 -15.98
N GLU A 221 21.30 -10.32 -17.04
CA GLU A 221 20.69 -9.98 -18.32
C GLU A 221 19.97 -11.21 -18.90
N GLY A 222 18.90 -10.97 -19.63
CA GLY A 222 18.09 -12.00 -20.27
C GLY A 222 17.54 -11.54 -21.62
N ASP A 223 16.58 -12.29 -22.13
CA ASP A 223 16.07 -12.06 -23.47
C ASP A 223 14.66 -11.45 -23.46
N PHE A 224 14.47 -10.44 -24.29
CA PHE A 224 13.15 -10.05 -24.73
C PHE A 224 12.70 -11.00 -25.83
N VAL A 225 11.49 -11.51 -25.68
CA VAL A 225 10.85 -12.38 -26.68
C VAL A 225 9.46 -11.86 -27.04
N ASP A 226 8.96 -12.25 -28.22
CA ASP A 226 7.54 -12.05 -28.56
C ASP A 226 6.66 -13.13 -27.93
N LYS A 227 5.35 -13.08 -28.22
CA LYS A 227 4.38 -14.07 -27.72
C LYS A 227 4.61 -15.49 -28.21
N ASP A 228 5.25 -15.63 -29.35
CA ASP A 228 5.59 -16.92 -29.95
C ASP A 228 6.93 -17.48 -29.46
N GLY A 229 7.62 -16.71 -28.58
CA GLY A 229 8.93 -17.05 -28.04
C GLY A 229 10.11 -16.67 -28.92
N ASN A 230 9.90 -15.91 -29.99
CA ASN A 230 10.97 -15.47 -30.86
C ASN A 230 11.79 -14.36 -30.17
N TYR A 231 13.09 -14.43 -30.32
CA TYR A 231 14.03 -13.44 -29.76
C TYR A 231 13.84 -12.07 -30.41
N ILE A 232 13.73 -11.02 -29.59
CA ILE A 232 13.60 -9.62 -30.01
C ILE A 232 14.88 -8.83 -29.66
N GLY A 233 15.49 -9.11 -28.50
CA GLY A 233 16.64 -8.36 -28.00
C GLY A 233 17.05 -8.76 -26.59
N ARG A 234 17.97 -8.01 -25.99
CA ARG A 234 18.48 -8.25 -24.61
C ARG A 234 17.87 -7.26 -23.62
N HIS A 235 17.54 -7.73 -22.42
CA HIS A 235 17.13 -6.90 -21.30
C HIS A 235 18.16 -6.88 -20.16
N LYS A 236 18.12 -5.86 -19.32
CA LYS A 236 19.08 -5.59 -18.23
C LYS A 236 18.86 -6.43 -16.96
N GLY A 237 17.91 -7.36 -16.98
CA GLY A 237 17.44 -8.11 -15.83
C GLY A 237 15.94 -7.86 -15.58
N ILE A 238 15.21 -8.90 -15.18
CA ILE A 238 13.74 -8.87 -15.07
C ILE A 238 13.24 -7.81 -14.08
N ILE A 239 13.99 -7.49 -13.03
CA ILE A 239 13.61 -6.50 -12.00
C ILE A 239 13.48 -5.06 -12.54
N HIS A 240 14.00 -4.78 -13.74
CA HIS A 240 13.88 -3.47 -14.38
C HIS A 240 12.54 -3.26 -15.10
N TYR A 241 11.67 -4.26 -15.11
CA TYR A 241 10.45 -4.25 -15.93
C TYR A 241 9.21 -4.51 -15.09
N THR A 242 8.11 -3.92 -15.53
CA THR A 242 6.78 -4.09 -14.93
C THR A 242 5.75 -4.28 -16.04
N ILE A 243 4.73 -5.09 -15.80
CA ILE A 243 3.66 -5.34 -16.75
C ILE A 243 3.01 -4.01 -17.19
N GLY A 244 2.84 -3.83 -18.49
CA GLY A 244 2.31 -2.62 -19.11
C GLY A 244 3.35 -1.53 -19.38
N GLN A 245 4.62 -1.73 -19.00
CA GLN A 245 5.71 -0.79 -19.28
C GLN A 245 5.97 -0.70 -20.78
N ARG A 246 6.11 0.55 -21.27
CA ARG A 246 6.45 0.85 -22.67
C ARG A 246 7.80 1.53 -22.82
N ARG A 247 8.15 2.41 -21.87
CA ARG A 247 9.39 3.21 -21.95
C ARG A 247 10.57 2.44 -21.35
N GLY A 248 11.77 2.72 -21.84
CA GLY A 248 13.00 2.15 -21.28
C GLY A 248 13.29 0.70 -21.72
N LEU A 249 12.61 0.18 -22.73
CA LEU A 249 12.87 -1.16 -23.27
C LEU A 249 14.20 -1.22 -24.05
N GLY A 250 14.61 -0.09 -24.67
CA GLY A 250 15.88 -0.02 -25.40
C GLY A 250 15.89 -0.82 -26.72
N ILE A 251 14.70 -1.16 -27.25
CA ILE A 251 14.57 -1.97 -28.47
C ILE A 251 14.02 -1.11 -29.60
N PRO A 252 14.66 -1.10 -30.79
CA PRO A 252 14.07 -0.53 -31.99
C PRO A 252 12.91 -1.42 -32.47
N ALA A 253 11.70 -0.88 -32.53
CA ALA A 253 10.53 -1.60 -33.02
C ALA A 253 9.73 -0.73 -33.97
N ALA A 254 9.08 -1.34 -34.97
CA ALA A 254 8.21 -0.67 -35.91
C ALA A 254 6.87 -0.25 -35.28
N SER A 255 6.43 -0.95 -34.23
CA SER A 255 5.22 -0.67 -33.45
C SER A 255 5.53 -0.40 -31.99
N ARG A 256 4.52 0.03 -31.22
CA ARG A 256 4.64 0.23 -29.78
C ARG A 256 4.59 -1.10 -29.06
N LEU A 257 5.70 -1.51 -28.43
CA LEU A 257 5.77 -2.70 -27.61
C LEU A 257 5.57 -2.40 -26.14
N TYR A 258 4.96 -3.36 -25.44
CA TYR A 258 4.66 -3.34 -24.02
C TYR A 258 5.11 -4.63 -23.36
N VAL A 259 5.52 -4.55 -22.09
CA VAL A 259 5.79 -5.74 -21.27
C VAL A 259 4.48 -6.44 -20.96
N CYS A 260 4.30 -7.65 -21.47
CA CYS A 260 3.09 -8.46 -21.30
C CYS A 260 3.26 -9.55 -20.26
N GLU A 261 4.46 -10.14 -20.16
CA GLU A 261 4.78 -11.18 -19.19
C GLU A 261 6.24 -11.08 -18.75
N ILE A 262 6.51 -11.47 -17.50
CA ILE A 262 7.86 -11.60 -16.94
C ILE A 262 8.00 -13.03 -16.42
N SER A 263 8.94 -13.79 -16.95
CA SER A 263 9.23 -15.17 -16.57
C SER A 263 10.58 -15.29 -15.85
N PRO A 264 10.60 -15.38 -14.52
CA PRO A 264 11.83 -15.59 -13.77
C PRO A 264 12.51 -16.93 -14.09
N LYS A 265 11.74 -17.96 -14.39
CA LYS A 265 12.24 -19.32 -14.67
C LYS A 265 13.14 -19.38 -15.91
N THR A 266 12.78 -18.61 -16.94
CA THR A 266 13.52 -18.56 -18.22
C THR A 266 14.35 -17.29 -18.33
N ASN A 267 14.27 -16.39 -17.36
CA ASN A 267 14.85 -15.05 -17.39
C ASN A 267 14.48 -14.30 -18.67
N THR A 268 13.19 -14.32 -19.03
CA THR A 268 12.65 -13.66 -20.22
C THR A 268 11.58 -12.63 -19.89
N VAL A 269 11.51 -11.60 -20.72
CA VAL A 269 10.44 -10.60 -20.70
C VAL A 269 9.72 -10.67 -22.04
N VAL A 270 8.42 -11.00 -22.00
CA VAL A 270 7.58 -11.10 -23.19
C VAL A 270 7.06 -9.72 -23.56
N LEU A 271 7.25 -9.33 -24.80
CA LEU A 271 6.77 -8.08 -25.37
C LEU A 271 5.62 -8.35 -26.35
N GLY A 272 4.62 -7.50 -26.31
CA GLY A 272 3.45 -7.58 -27.20
C GLY A 272 2.81 -6.22 -27.44
N ASP A 273 1.68 -6.22 -28.09
CA ASP A 273 0.89 -5.03 -28.38
C ASP A 273 0.05 -4.59 -27.17
N ASN A 274 -0.60 -3.44 -27.27
CA ASN A 274 -1.45 -2.91 -26.19
C ASN A 274 -2.64 -3.84 -25.87
N GLU A 275 -3.18 -4.49 -26.87
CA GLU A 275 -4.32 -5.42 -26.80
C GLU A 275 -4.00 -6.64 -25.92
N ASP A 276 -2.74 -7.08 -25.90
CA ASP A 276 -2.26 -8.22 -25.10
C ASP A 276 -2.22 -7.93 -23.59
N LEU A 277 -2.39 -6.68 -23.20
CA LEU A 277 -2.41 -6.28 -21.80
C LEU A 277 -3.78 -6.43 -21.14
N PHE A 278 -4.84 -6.72 -21.91
CA PHE A 278 -6.18 -6.76 -21.37
C PHE A 278 -6.59 -8.16 -20.90
N SER A 279 -7.20 -8.21 -19.73
CA SER A 279 -7.80 -9.42 -19.15
C SER A 279 -9.03 -9.06 -18.34
N SER A 280 -10.03 -9.95 -18.34
CA SER A 280 -11.24 -9.79 -17.53
C SER A 280 -11.27 -10.66 -16.27
N GLU A 281 -10.36 -11.64 -16.13
CA GLU A 281 -10.40 -12.60 -15.03
C GLU A 281 -9.06 -12.70 -14.31
N LEU A 282 -9.13 -12.82 -12.98
CA LEU A 282 -7.98 -13.01 -12.12
C LEU A 282 -8.29 -13.94 -10.95
N GLU A 283 -7.23 -14.49 -10.36
CA GLU A 283 -7.23 -15.14 -9.04
C GLU A 283 -6.33 -14.35 -8.09
N ALA A 284 -6.71 -14.37 -6.81
CA ALA A 284 -5.92 -13.77 -5.74
C ALA A 284 -5.91 -14.67 -4.50
N ASP A 285 -4.79 -14.65 -3.80
CA ASP A 285 -4.59 -15.34 -2.52
C ASP A 285 -4.44 -14.31 -1.37
N ASN A 286 -4.05 -14.78 -0.18
CA ASN A 286 -3.91 -13.94 1.02
C ASN A 286 -5.14 -13.05 1.24
N VAL A 287 -6.32 -13.63 1.11
CA VAL A 287 -7.61 -12.95 1.12
C VAL A 287 -7.94 -12.47 2.53
N ASN A 288 -8.38 -11.21 2.63
CA ASN A 288 -9.00 -10.66 3.83
C ASN A 288 -10.38 -10.10 3.48
N LEU A 289 -11.42 -10.53 4.19
CA LEU A 289 -12.79 -10.08 4.02
C LEU A 289 -13.17 -9.18 5.20
N ILE A 290 -13.74 -8.01 4.92
CA ILE A 290 -14.08 -7.01 5.95
C ILE A 290 -15.60 -6.91 6.15
N SER A 291 -16.38 -6.60 5.10
CA SER A 291 -17.82 -6.35 5.26
C SER A 291 -18.68 -7.61 5.18
N VAL A 292 -18.09 -8.75 4.87
CA VAL A 292 -18.75 -10.07 4.77
C VAL A 292 -17.89 -11.14 5.41
N ASP A 293 -18.50 -12.25 5.83
CA ASP A 293 -17.78 -13.40 6.41
C ASP A 293 -17.26 -14.36 5.32
N SER A 294 -17.90 -14.36 4.17
CA SER A 294 -17.60 -15.30 3.09
C SER A 294 -18.07 -14.74 1.75
N LEU A 295 -17.43 -15.22 0.68
CA LEU A 295 -17.83 -15.01 -0.71
C LEU A 295 -18.07 -16.34 -1.42
N ALA A 296 -18.62 -17.34 -0.72
CA ALA A 296 -18.91 -18.64 -1.31
C ALA A 296 -19.88 -18.54 -2.50
N GLU A 297 -20.79 -17.57 -2.47
CA GLU A 297 -21.67 -17.23 -3.60
C GLU A 297 -21.14 -15.98 -4.35
N PRO A 298 -21.28 -15.95 -5.68
CA PRO A 298 -20.86 -14.79 -6.48
C PRO A 298 -21.55 -13.48 -6.03
N LYS A 299 -20.76 -12.49 -5.69
CA LYS A 299 -21.23 -11.15 -5.28
C LYS A 299 -20.87 -10.11 -6.33
N ARG A 300 -21.81 -9.24 -6.65
CA ARG A 300 -21.54 -8.03 -7.45
C ARG A 300 -20.81 -7.00 -6.61
N VAL A 301 -19.72 -6.49 -7.16
CA VAL A 301 -18.82 -5.52 -6.53
C VAL A 301 -18.29 -4.55 -7.56
N THR A 302 -17.63 -3.49 -7.11
CA THR A 302 -16.63 -2.80 -7.91
C THR A 302 -15.25 -3.18 -7.38
N ALA A 303 -14.23 -3.21 -8.27
CA ALA A 303 -12.89 -3.62 -7.85
C ALA A 303 -11.79 -2.72 -8.44
N LYS A 304 -10.72 -2.55 -7.66
CA LYS A 304 -9.46 -1.89 -8.07
C LYS A 304 -8.35 -2.93 -8.09
N ILE A 305 -7.55 -2.94 -9.15
CA ILE A 305 -6.41 -3.85 -9.32
C ILE A 305 -5.05 -3.19 -9.01
N ARG A 306 -5.04 -1.94 -8.61
CA ARG A 306 -3.89 -1.15 -8.10
C ARG A 306 -4.39 0.12 -7.46
N TYR A 307 -3.56 0.77 -6.65
CA TYR A 307 -3.95 1.93 -5.84
C TYR A 307 -4.59 3.07 -6.66
N ARG A 308 -3.98 3.48 -7.78
CA ARG A 308 -4.48 4.57 -8.63
C ARG A 308 -5.49 4.12 -9.69
N HIS A 309 -5.93 2.86 -9.66
CA HIS A 309 -6.93 2.36 -10.60
C HIS A 309 -8.32 2.88 -10.22
N LYS A 310 -9.12 3.23 -11.22
CA LYS A 310 -10.54 3.52 -11.02
C LYS A 310 -11.29 2.21 -10.81
N GLU A 311 -12.24 2.21 -9.89
CA GLU A 311 -13.10 1.06 -9.66
C GLU A 311 -13.84 0.66 -10.93
N GLN A 312 -13.88 -0.64 -11.19
CA GLN A 312 -14.56 -1.22 -12.33
C GLN A 312 -15.56 -2.28 -11.85
N PRO A 313 -16.75 -2.38 -12.48
CA PRO A 313 -17.73 -3.40 -12.14
C PRO A 313 -17.17 -4.80 -12.34
N ALA A 314 -17.42 -5.67 -11.36
CA ALA A 314 -16.95 -7.05 -11.36
C ALA A 314 -17.88 -7.96 -10.55
N THR A 315 -17.72 -9.25 -10.76
CA THR A 315 -18.29 -10.30 -9.89
C THR A 315 -17.15 -11.01 -9.19
N ALA A 316 -17.23 -11.19 -7.89
CA ALA A 316 -16.23 -11.86 -7.09
C ALA A 316 -16.84 -13.04 -6.31
N TRP A 317 -16.07 -14.11 -6.18
CA TRP A 317 -16.40 -15.27 -5.35
C TRP A 317 -15.14 -15.92 -4.81
N GLN A 318 -15.27 -16.69 -3.76
CA GLN A 318 -14.16 -17.41 -3.14
C GLN A 318 -14.42 -18.92 -3.19
N THR A 319 -13.43 -19.66 -3.66
CA THR A 319 -13.47 -21.12 -3.67
C THR A 319 -13.18 -21.72 -2.28
N PRO A 320 -13.56 -22.98 -2.00
CA PRO A 320 -13.36 -23.61 -0.70
C PRO A 320 -11.91 -23.67 -0.22
N ASP A 321 -10.95 -23.66 -1.12
CA ASP A 321 -9.50 -23.58 -0.84
C ASP A 321 -9.01 -22.15 -0.54
N GLY A 322 -9.93 -21.19 -0.48
CA GLY A 322 -9.65 -19.83 -0.05
C GLY A 322 -9.19 -18.87 -1.16
N ILE A 323 -9.14 -19.32 -2.42
CA ILE A 323 -8.77 -18.47 -3.56
C ILE A 323 -9.93 -17.56 -3.92
N LEU A 324 -9.63 -16.26 -4.05
CA LEU A 324 -10.55 -15.25 -4.53
C LEU A 324 -10.49 -15.20 -6.06
N HIS A 325 -11.64 -15.36 -6.69
CA HIS A 325 -11.82 -15.14 -8.12
C HIS A 325 -12.47 -13.79 -8.37
N GLY A 326 -12.00 -13.06 -9.37
CA GLY A 326 -12.56 -11.80 -9.83
C GLY A 326 -12.77 -11.82 -11.33
N LYS A 327 -14.00 -11.49 -11.77
CA LYS A 327 -14.37 -11.36 -13.17
C LYS A 327 -14.94 -9.97 -13.41
N PHE A 328 -14.21 -9.15 -14.18
CA PHE A 328 -14.65 -7.82 -14.59
C PHE A 328 -15.64 -7.91 -15.75
N ASP A 329 -16.58 -6.98 -15.79
CA ASP A 329 -17.53 -6.89 -16.91
C ASP A 329 -16.82 -6.49 -18.21
N GLU A 330 -15.82 -5.61 -18.11
CA GLU A 330 -14.97 -5.18 -19.22
C GLU A 330 -13.50 -5.54 -18.93
N PRO A 331 -12.73 -5.91 -19.96
CA PRO A 331 -11.31 -6.25 -19.76
C PRO A 331 -10.51 -5.10 -19.16
N GLN A 332 -9.68 -5.41 -18.18
CA GLN A 332 -8.84 -4.45 -17.48
C GLN A 332 -7.39 -4.51 -17.96
N ARG A 333 -6.81 -3.31 -18.18
CA ARG A 333 -5.46 -3.18 -18.71
C ARG A 333 -4.40 -3.46 -17.63
N ALA A 334 -3.44 -4.32 -17.96
CA ALA A 334 -2.24 -4.59 -17.18
C ALA A 334 -2.56 -5.02 -15.73
N ILE A 335 -3.44 -6.00 -15.57
CA ILE A 335 -3.56 -6.72 -14.30
C ILE A 335 -2.19 -7.30 -13.98
N THR A 336 -1.69 -7.15 -12.75
CA THR A 336 -0.30 -7.45 -12.43
C THR A 336 -0.20 -8.32 -11.17
N LYS A 337 0.53 -9.42 -11.26
CA LYS A 337 0.84 -10.29 -10.11
C LYS A 337 1.59 -9.52 -9.03
N GLY A 338 1.24 -9.78 -7.78
CA GLY A 338 1.80 -9.09 -6.61
C GLY A 338 1.08 -7.80 -6.23
N GLN A 339 0.26 -7.21 -7.13
CA GLN A 339 -0.66 -6.13 -6.75
C GLN A 339 -1.87 -6.70 -6.01
N ALA A 340 -2.55 -5.85 -5.23
CA ALA A 340 -3.81 -6.24 -4.63
C ALA A 340 -4.99 -6.04 -5.59
N VAL A 341 -5.99 -6.93 -5.51
CA VAL A 341 -7.36 -6.64 -5.91
C VAL A 341 -8.16 -6.29 -4.67
N VAL A 342 -8.78 -5.10 -4.65
CA VAL A 342 -9.61 -4.64 -3.53
C VAL A 342 -11.03 -4.38 -4.04
N MET A 343 -12.00 -4.98 -3.36
CA MET A 343 -13.40 -5.00 -3.73
C MET A 343 -14.21 -4.04 -2.86
N TYR A 344 -15.18 -3.38 -3.49
CA TYR A 344 -16.06 -2.41 -2.83
C TYR A 344 -17.53 -2.69 -3.14
N ASP A 345 -18.39 -2.36 -2.17
CA ASP A 345 -19.84 -2.28 -2.30
C ASP A 345 -20.26 -0.88 -1.87
N GLY A 346 -20.50 0.00 -2.84
CA GLY A 346 -20.66 1.44 -2.57
C GLY A 346 -19.37 2.07 -1.99
N ASP A 347 -19.45 2.56 -0.77
CA ASP A 347 -18.32 3.12 -0.03
C ASP A 347 -17.62 2.11 0.89
N GLU A 348 -18.17 0.90 1.06
CA GLU A 348 -17.64 -0.14 1.95
C GLU A 348 -16.58 -0.99 1.24
N VAL A 349 -15.49 -1.28 1.93
CA VAL A 349 -14.52 -2.28 1.50
C VAL A 349 -15.07 -3.67 1.81
N VAL A 350 -15.36 -4.45 0.78
CA VAL A 350 -15.78 -5.86 0.94
C VAL A 350 -14.61 -6.71 1.43
N GLY A 351 -13.45 -6.47 0.87
CA GLY A 351 -12.20 -7.17 1.14
C GLY A 351 -11.27 -7.12 -0.05
N GLY A 352 -10.26 -7.98 -0.06
CA GLY A 352 -9.30 -8.06 -1.16
C GLY A 352 -8.34 -9.22 -1.00
N GLY A 353 -7.42 -9.36 -1.95
CA GLY A 353 -6.36 -10.36 -1.96
C GLY A 353 -5.20 -9.94 -2.85
N VAL A 354 -4.10 -10.70 -2.81
CA VAL A 354 -2.92 -10.47 -3.65
C VAL A 354 -3.10 -11.24 -4.96
N ILE A 355 -3.04 -10.55 -6.10
CA ILE A 355 -3.20 -11.14 -7.43
C ILE A 355 -2.04 -12.12 -7.70
N ASN A 356 -2.35 -13.38 -7.93
CA ASN A 356 -1.36 -14.43 -8.19
C ASN A 356 -1.51 -15.05 -9.59
N LYS A 357 -2.70 -14.94 -10.21
CA LYS A 357 -2.96 -15.48 -11.54
C LYS A 357 -3.86 -14.57 -12.36
N ILE A 358 -3.61 -14.52 -13.66
CA ILE A 358 -4.33 -13.70 -14.64
C ILE A 358 -4.68 -14.62 -15.81
N TYR A 359 -5.90 -14.53 -16.29
CA TYR A 359 -6.36 -15.33 -17.44
C TYR A 359 -6.26 -14.50 -18.72
N SER A 360 -5.52 -14.98 -19.69
CA SER A 360 -5.44 -14.38 -21.02
C SER A 360 -6.83 -14.39 -21.66
N GLN A 361 -7.16 -13.36 -22.44
CA GLN A 361 -8.31 -13.46 -23.32
C GLN A 361 -8.03 -14.53 -24.39
N SER A 362 -8.90 -15.53 -24.44
CA SER A 362 -8.89 -16.59 -25.49
C SER A 362 -9.40 -16.03 -26.82
#